data_a75592d6d68ff87d7cd3c1228286b68e
#
_entry.id   a75592d6d68ff87d7cd3c1228286b68e
#
_cell.length_a   1.000
_cell.length_b   1.000
_cell.length_c   1.000
_cell.angle_alpha   90.00
_cell.angle_beta   90.00
_cell.angle_gamma   90.00
#
_symmetry.space_group_name_H-M   'P 1'
#
loop_
_entity.id
_entity.type
_entity.pdbx_description
1 polymer ?
#
loop_
_entity_poly.entity_id
_entity_poly.type
_entity_poly.pdbx_seq_one_letter_code
_entity_poly.pdbx_strand_id
1 'polypeptide(L)'
;DLAGEDSGLLIGRRGQTLQALQFLVNLIVRKQFEGVRVVLDVENYRQRREVQLRDMATKVAERVAQTNRSITLEPMPPADRRIIHTSLTDHPGVSTESTGEGEGRKVTVMPSRN
;
A
#
# COMPACT_ATOMS: atom_id res chain seq x y z
N ASP A 1 8.64 13.76 -28.48
CA ASP A 1 8.72 12.33 -28.45
C ASP A 1 9.45 11.81 -29.69
N LEU A 2 10.67 11.38 -29.50
CA LEU A 2 11.55 10.97 -30.58
C LEU A 2 11.13 9.69 -31.26
N ALA A 3 10.44 8.84 -30.57
CA ALA A 3 10.12 7.51 -31.06
C ALA A 3 9.18 7.53 -32.25
N GLY A 4 8.15 8.35 -32.20
CA GLY A 4 7.15 8.39 -33.24
C GLY A 4 7.63 9.03 -34.51
N GLU A 5 8.51 9.99 -34.40
CA GLU A 5 9.01 10.69 -35.56
C GLU A 5 10.04 9.89 -36.32
N ASP A 6 11.00 9.37 -35.64
CA ASP A 6 12.16 8.78 -36.27
C ASP A 6 11.93 7.38 -36.79
N SER A 7 11.15 6.58 -36.11
CA SER A 7 10.99 5.20 -36.52
C SER A 7 10.31 5.05 -37.86
N GLY A 8 9.36 5.92 -38.20
CA GLY A 8 8.72 5.91 -39.52
C GLY A 8 9.65 6.29 -40.65
N LEU A 9 10.60 7.18 -40.40
CA LEU A 9 11.53 7.67 -41.41
C LEU A 9 12.73 6.77 -41.60
N LEU A 10 13.04 5.94 -40.62
CA LEU A 10 14.27 5.18 -40.63
C LEU A 10 14.15 3.82 -41.31
N ILE A 11 12.95 3.44 -41.68
CA ILE A 11 12.70 2.14 -42.33
C ILE A 11 13.39 2.14 -43.71
N GLY A 12 14.19 1.12 -43.95
CA GLY A 12 14.85 0.93 -45.22
C GLY A 12 16.30 1.35 -45.28
N ARG A 13 16.80 2.02 -44.26
CA ARG A 13 18.21 2.42 -44.20
C ARG A 13 18.90 1.69 -43.08
N ARG A 14 20.02 1.01 -43.39
CA ARG A 14 20.69 0.14 -42.45
C ARG A 14 21.12 0.86 -41.17
N GLY A 15 21.78 1.98 -41.23
CA GLY A 15 22.22 2.75 -40.07
C GLY A 15 21.05 3.26 -39.25
N GLN A 16 19.98 3.69 -39.92
CA GLN A 16 18.80 4.20 -39.27
C GLN A 16 18.00 3.08 -38.60
N THR A 17 18.01 1.88 -39.22
CA THR A 17 17.36 0.72 -38.60
C THR A 17 18.03 0.36 -37.27
N LEU A 18 19.35 0.41 -37.21
CA LEU A 18 20.07 0.14 -35.96
C LEU A 18 19.77 1.17 -34.91
N GLN A 19 19.63 2.44 -35.29
CA GLN A 19 19.22 3.48 -34.34
C GLN A 19 17.81 3.23 -33.78
N ALA A 20 16.90 2.83 -34.67
CA ALA A 20 15.54 2.51 -34.24
C ALA A 20 15.52 1.34 -33.23
N LEU A 21 16.30 0.29 -33.48
CA LEU A 21 16.42 -0.83 -32.58
C LEU A 21 16.98 -0.39 -31.22
N GLN A 22 18.04 0.44 -31.25
CA GLN A 22 18.63 0.94 -30.01
C GLN A 22 17.62 1.76 -29.22
N PHE A 23 16.83 2.57 -29.90
CA PHE A 23 15.79 3.35 -29.24
C PHE A 23 14.77 2.44 -28.56
N LEU A 24 14.32 1.40 -29.25
CA LEU A 24 13.34 0.46 -28.68
C LEU A 24 13.90 -0.28 -27.47
N VAL A 25 15.16 -0.72 -27.55
CA VAL A 25 15.81 -1.39 -26.42
C VAL A 25 15.88 -0.45 -25.22
N ASN A 26 16.29 0.79 -25.44
CA ASN A 26 16.39 1.78 -24.37
C ASN A 26 15.03 2.04 -23.73
N LEU A 27 13.97 2.08 -24.53
CA LEU A 27 12.62 2.29 -24.04
C LEU A 27 12.15 1.13 -23.18
N ILE A 28 12.42 -0.10 -23.60
CA ILE A 28 12.06 -1.30 -22.84
C ILE A 28 12.77 -1.31 -21.49
N VAL A 29 14.07 -1.05 -21.49
CA VAL A 29 14.86 -1.01 -20.26
C VAL A 29 14.31 0.05 -19.30
N ARG A 30 13.97 1.22 -19.84
CA ARG A 30 13.42 2.30 -19.04
C ARG A 30 12.09 1.91 -18.38
N LYS A 31 11.20 1.25 -19.15
CA LYS A 31 9.93 0.81 -18.62
C LYS A 31 10.10 -0.24 -17.53
N GLN A 32 11.02 -1.17 -17.69
CA GLN A 32 11.30 -2.17 -16.67
C GLN A 32 11.81 -1.52 -15.39
N PHE A 33 12.70 -0.53 -15.53
CA PHE A 33 13.24 0.18 -14.38
C PHE A 33 12.15 0.93 -13.63
N GLU A 34 11.25 1.59 -14.35
CA GLU A 34 10.11 2.29 -13.73
C GLU A 34 9.19 1.32 -13.01
N GLY A 35 8.97 0.13 -13.59
CA GLY A 35 8.17 -0.90 -12.94
C GLY A 35 8.77 -1.35 -11.61
N VAL A 36 10.07 -1.55 -11.57
CA VAL A 36 10.78 -1.91 -10.34
C VAL A 36 10.65 -0.80 -9.30
N ARG A 37 10.80 0.46 -9.72
CA ARG A 37 10.65 1.59 -8.81
C ARG A 37 9.27 1.64 -8.19
N VAL A 38 8.23 1.41 -8.99
CA VAL A 38 6.85 1.41 -8.49
C VAL A 38 6.66 0.32 -7.43
N VAL A 39 7.20 -0.88 -7.67
CA VAL A 39 7.10 -1.98 -6.71
C VAL A 39 7.80 -1.61 -5.40
N LEU A 40 8.99 -1.04 -5.47
CA LEU A 40 9.72 -0.62 -4.27
C LEU A 40 8.97 0.48 -3.50
N ASP A 41 8.38 1.43 -4.22
CA ASP A 41 7.61 2.49 -3.59
C ASP A 41 6.38 1.94 -2.87
N VAL A 42 5.70 0.96 -3.47
CA VAL A 42 4.54 0.32 -2.85
C VAL A 42 4.95 -0.41 -1.56
N GLU A 43 6.07 -1.15 -1.61
CA GLU A 43 6.56 -1.86 -0.43
C GLU A 43 6.92 -0.89 0.70
N ASN A 44 7.60 0.20 0.38
CA ASN A 44 7.94 1.22 1.37
C ASN A 44 6.68 1.84 1.98
N TYR A 45 5.68 2.10 1.16
CA TYR A 45 4.41 2.63 1.63
C TYR A 45 3.74 1.65 2.60
N ARG A 46 3.70 0.36 2.26
CA ARG A 46 3.09 -0.66 3.10
C ARG A 46 3.77 -0.76 4.46
N GLN A 47 5.10 -0.73 4.47
CA GLN A 47 5.85 -0.81 5.71
C GLN A 47 5.56 0.39 6.62
N ARG A 48 5.57 1.59 6.05
CA ARG A 48 5.25 2.80 6.83
C ARG A 48 3.83 2.77 7.34
N ARG A 49 2.89 2.32 6.50
CA ARG A 49 1.49 2.23 6.88
C ARG A 49 1.30 1.24 8.03
N GLU A 50 1.97 0.11 7.96
CA GLU A 50 1.89 -0.90 9.00
C GLU A 50 2.37 -0.34 10.35
N VAL A 51 3.49 0.35 10.37
CA VAL A 51 4.00 0.97 11.59
C VAL A 51 3.01 2.00 12.13
N GLN A 52 2.47 2.85 11.26
CA GLN A 52 1.50 3.87 11.67
C GLN A 52 0.25 3.24 12.29
N LEU A 53 -0.25 2.16 11.68
CA LEU A 53 -1.44 1.50 12.16
C LEU A 53 -1.21 0.78 13.49
N ARG A 54 -0.04 0.17 13.66
CA ARG A 54 0.31 -0.46 14.93
C ARG A 54 0.43 0.56 16.05
N ASP A 55 1.08 1.68 15.77
CA ASP A 55 1.20 2.76 16.76
C ASP A 55 -0.17 3.32 17.14
N MET A 56 -1.02 3.54 16.15
CA MET A 56 -2.38 4.03 16.38
C MET A 56 -3.16 3.02 17.21
N ALA A 57 -3.08 1.73 16.84
CA ALA A 57 -3.79 0.67 17.54
C ALA A 57 -3.39 0.63 19.03
N THR A 58 -2.10 0.72 19.30
CA THR A 58 -1.59 0.71 20.67
C THR A 58 -2.13 1.90 21.47
N LYS A 59 -2.11 3.09 20.88
CA LYS A 59 -2.63 4.29 21.55
C LYS A 59 -4.12 4.21 21.82
N VAL A 60 -4.88 3.72 20.83
CA VAL A 60 -6.32 3.54 20.99
C VAL A 60 -6.61 2.49 22.07
N ALA A 61 -5.86 1.39 22.06
CA ALA A 61 -6.06 0.33 23.04
C ALA A 61 -5.79 0.83 24.47
N GLU A 62 -4.74 1.62 24.65
CA GLU A 62 -4.44 2.20 25.96
C GLU A 62 -5.59 3.08 26.43
N ARG A 63 -6.12 3.90 25.52
CA ARG A 63 -7.23 4.79 25.88
C ARG A 63 -8.50 4.00 26.20
N VAL A 64 -8.81 2.97 25.42
CA VAL A 64 -9.96 2.11 25.70
C VAL A 64 -9.81 1.42 27.04
N ALA A 65 -8.64 0.90 27.33
CA ALA A 65 -8.39 0.22 28.60
C ALA A 65 -8.53 1.19 29.80
N GLN A 66 -8.06 2.43 29.64
CA GLN A 66 -8.11 3.43 30.70
C GLN A 66 -9.52 3.98 30.94
N THR A 67 -10.25 4.24 29.85
CA THR A 67 -11.57 4.89 29.94
C THR A 67 -12.72 3.88 30.02
N ASN A 68 -12.45 2.61 29.71
CA ASN A 68 -13.45 1.56 29.63
C ASN A 68 -14.57 1.88 28.62
N ARG A 69 -14.21 2.61 27.56
CA ARG A 69 -15.13 2.99 26.50
C ARG A 69 -14.61 2.52 25.15
N SER A 70 -15.48 1.94 24.34
CA SER A 70 -15.13 1.50 23.00
C SER A 70 -14.82 2.68 22.10
N ILE A 71 -13.86 2.50 21.18
CA ILE A 71 -13.54 3.47 20.16
C ILE A 71 -13.68 2.81 18.81
N THR A 72 -14.47 3.41 17.92
CA THR A 72 -14.63 2.94 16.55
C THR A 72 -13.72 3.76 15.64
N LEU A 73 -12.88 3.06 14.89
CA LEU A 73 -11.94 3.71 13.97
C LEU A 73 -12.64 4.04 12.66
N GLU A 74 -12.00 4.86 11.84
CA GLU A 74 -12.52 5.18 10.54
C GLU A 74 -12.53 3.94 9.64
N PRO A 75 -13.42 3.88 8.64
CA PRO A 75 -13.40 2.78 7.68
C PRO A 75 -12.04 2.66 7.02
N MET A 76 -11.59 1.43 6.81
CA MET A 76 -10.30 1.18 6.21
C MET A 76 -10.31 -0.14 5.45
N PRO A 77 -9.37 -0.32 4.50
CA PRO A 77 -9.29 -1.54 3.71
C PRO A 77 -9.02 -2.78 4.56
N PRO A 78 -9.33 -3.98 4.03
CA PRO A 78 -9.12 -5.22 4.78
C PRO A 78 -7.71 -5.42 5.30
N ALA A 79 -6.69 -5.04 4.51
CA ALA A 79 -5.30 -5.18 4.93
C ALA A 79 -5.01 -4.35 6.18
N ASP A 80 -5.54 -3.13 6.23
CA ASP A 80 -5.35 -2.23 7.38
C ASP A 80 -6.08 -2.76 8.60
N ARG A 81 -7.32 -3.22 8.42
CA ARG A 81 -8.09 -3.80 9.53
C ARG A 81 -7.39 -5.01 10.13
N ARG A 82 -6.75 -5.83 9.28
CA ARG A 82 -6.00 -6.99 9.75
C ARG A 82 -4.83 -6.57 10.63
N ILE A 83 -4.13 -5.51 10.25
CA ILE A 83 -3.01 -5.01 11.04
C ILE A 83 -3.48 -4.60 12.43
N ILE A 84 -4.61 -3.89 12.52
CA ILE A 84 -5.18 -3.50 13.81
C ILE A 84 -5.51 -4.73 14.65
N HIS A 85 -6.24 -5.70 14.10
CA HIS A 85 -6.60 -6.92 14.81
C HIS A 85 -5.37 -7.67 15.30
N THR A 86 -4.38 -7.86 14.43
CA THR A 86 -3.17 -8.60 14.76
C THR A 86 -2.36 -7.88 15.84
N SER A 87 -2.28 -6.56 15.76
CA SER A 87 -1.55 -5.76 16.75
C SER A 87 -2.14 -5.88 18.15
N LEU A 88 -3.45 -6.07 18.25
CA LEU A 88 -4.14 -6.07 19.53
C LEU A 88 -4.60 -7.44 19.98
N THR A 89 -4.28 -8.50 19.24
CA THR A 89 -4.69 -9.86 19.57
C THR A 89 -4.25 -10.27 20.98
N ASP A 90 -3.04 -9.92 21.37
CA ASP A 90 -2.48 -10.30 22.66
C ASP A 90 -2.63 -9.22 23.74
N HIS A 91 -3.31 -8.13 23.42
CA HIS A 91 -3.47 -7.06 24.39
C HIS A 91 -4.52 -7.46 25.44
N PRO A 92 -4.16 -7.51 26.74
CA PRO A 92 -5.06 -8.04 27.78
C PRO A 92 -6.23 -7.14 28.09
N GLY A 93 -6.14 -5.86 27.80
CA GLY A 93 -7.15 -4.88 28.18
C GLY A 93 -8.21 -4.60 27.14
N VAL A 94 -8.08 -5.13 25.93
CA VAL A 94 -9.01 -4.79 24.83
C VAL A 94 -9.27 -5.99 23.95
N SER A 95 -10.37 -5.92 23.20
CA SER A 95 -10.68 -6.82 22.10
C SER A 95 -11.08 -5.98 20.89
N THR A 96 -11.08 -6.59 19.71
CA THR A 96 -11.39 -5.88 18.48
C THR A 96 -12.46 -6.61 17.70
N GLU A 97 -13.28 -5.85 16.97
CA GLU A 97 -14.35 -6.39 16.15
C GLU A 97 -14.49 -5.55 14.88
N SER A 98 -14.64 -6.22 13.73
CA SER A 98 -14.92 -5.52 12.46
C SER A 98 -16.42 -5.51 12.23
N THR A 99 -16.94 -4.34 11.83
CA THR A 99 -18.36 -4.17 11.55
C THR A 99 -18.55 -3.37 10.26
N GLY A 100 -19.72 -3.51 9.64
CA GLY A 100 -20.05 -2.82 8.41
C GLY A 100 -19.78 -3.66 7.18
N GLU A 101 -20.04 -3.09 6.01
CA GLU A 101 -19.89 -3.77 4.74
C GLU A 101 -19.12 -2.92 3.74
N GLY A 102 -18.40 -3.60 2.83
CA GLY A 102 -17.69 -2.95 1.73
C GLY A 102 -16.71 -1.89 2.20
N GLU A 103 -16.73 -0.75 1.55
CA GLU A 103 -15.82 0.35 1.86
C GLU A 103 -16.10 1.02 3.20
N GLY A 104 -17.29 0.79 3.74
CA GLY A 104 -17.65 1.33 5.05
C GLY A 104 -17.25 0.45 6.23
N ARG A 105 -16.61 -0.69 5.97
CA ARG A 105 -16.24 -1.60 7.05
C ARG A 105 -15.12 -1.05 7.91
N LYS A 106 -15.29 -1.14 9.20
CA LYS A 106 -14.40 -0.51 10.18
C LYS A 106 -14.16 -1.42 11.38
N VAL A 107 -13.18 -1.06 12.19
CA VAL A 107 -12.83 -1.80 13.40
C VAL A 107 -13.25 -1.00 14.64
N THR A 108 -13.83 -1.69 15.59
CA THR A 108 -14.12 -1.14 16.92
C THR A 108 -13.19 -1.81 17.92
N VAL A 109 -12.52 -1.01 18.73
CA VAL A 109 -11.67 -1.48 19.83
C VAL A 109 -12.49 -1.35 21.12
N MET A 110 -12.68 -2.46 21.80
CA MET A 110 -13.57 -2.54 22.96
C MET A 110 -12.79 -2.95 24.20
N PRO A 111 -13.27 -2.54 25.40
CA PRO A 111 -12.67 -3.05 26.63
C PRO A 111 -12.84 -4.56 26.71
N SER A 112 -11.80 -5.25 27.14
CA SER A 112 -11.89 -6.69 27.38
C SER A 112 -12.68 -6.93 28.68
N ARG A 113 -13.50 -7.96 28.67
CA ARG A 113 -14.31 -8.29 29.85
C ARG A 113 -13.60 -9.19 30.85
N ASN A 114 -12.38 -9.55 30.53
CA ASN A 114 -11.64 -10.45 31.44
C ASN A 114 -10.88 -9.72 32.52
#